data_b980fe7008b9a67ffa8a201701ec246b
#
_entry.id   b980fe7008b9a67ffa8a201701ec246b
#
_cell.length_a   1.000
_cell.length_b   1.000
_cell.length_c   1.000
_cell.angle_alpha   90.00
_cell.angle_beta   90.00
_cell.angle_gamma   90.00
#
_symmetry.space_group_name_H-M   'P 1'
#
loop_
_entity.id
_entity.type
_entity.pdbx_description
1 polymer ?
#
loop_
_entity_poly.entity_id
_entity_poly.type
_entity_poly.pdbx_seq_one_letter_code
_entity_poly.pdbx_strand_id
1 'polypeptide(L)'
;NIWIQPAAGDAGSSLGAAFLGYYLSGQSKEVTLNKKNEELSPYIGYEISNEVVQRALKPYSSILSWKRSKQPSLLSGLVAKLIAEDKIVGVARGSMEFGPRALGNRSILANALNKSMQTRLNLKIKFRESFRPFAPIIMEEDCPKYFDFDGKSPFMLLAVQAHGYNVEVKEQDLSAFGNYNFDPIRQLDPIRGAIDSVVHLNSLSRIQTVSLKSNPFLYQVLVDLKRITGHPLAINTSFNVNNEPIVCTEDDAIKCFISTGIDVLILGDFVVQKKLT
;
A
#
# COMPACT_ATOMS: atom_id res chain seq x y z
N ASN A 1 8.60 23.20 11.65
CA ASN A 1 7.81 21.97 11.61
C ASN A 1 6.82 22.03 10.46
N ILE A 2 6.73 20.95 9.69
CA ILE A 2 5.75 20.79 8.60
C ILE A 2 4.72 19.76 9.09
N TRP A 3 3.43 20.08 8.95
CA TRP A 3 2.34 19.17 9.19
C TRP A 3 1.46 19.05 7.95
N ILE A 4 1.15 17.82 7.55
CA ILE A 4 0.31 17.52 6.40
C ILE A 4 -0.79 16.57 6.87
N GLN A 5 -2.05 16.92 6.65
CA GLN A 5 -3.19 16.08 7.04
C GLN A 5 -3.27 14.82 6.13
N PRO A 6 -3.81 13.68 6.64
CA PRO A 6 -3.80 12.39 5.94
C PRO A 6 -4.43 12.39 4.56
N ALA A 7 -5.51 13.16 4.38
CA ALA A 7 -6.25 13.27 3.13
C ALA A 7 -5.94 14.57 2.39
N ALA A 8 -4.65 14.97 2.35
CA ALA A 8 -4.20 16.17 1.66
C ALA A 8 -4.63 16.16 0.18
N GLY A 9 -5.32 17.21 -0.26
CA GLY A 9 -5.92 17.36 -1.58
C GLY A 9 -7.45 17.30 -1.54
N ASP A 10 -8.08 16.98 -2.67
CA ASP A 10 -9.55 17.06 -2.85
C ASP A 10 -10.33 16.20 -1.85
N ALA A 11 -9.83 15.03 -1.48
CA ALA A 11 -10.49 14.16 -0.51
C ALA A 11 -10.69 14.81 0.86
N GLY A 12 -9.74 15.66 1.31
CA GLY A 12 -9.83 16.36 2.58
C GLY A 12 -10.69 17.61 2.55
N SER A 13 -11.06 18.12 1.36
CA SER A 13 -11.86 19.34 1.22
C SER A 13 -13.24 19.19 1.85
N SER A 14 -13.86 18.01 1.77
CA SER A 14 -15.15 17.71 2.40
C SER A 14 -15.07 17.82 3.92
N LEU A 15 -14.01 17.29 4.52
CA LEU A 15 -13.79 17.41 5.96
C LEU A 15 -13.54 18.85 6.38
N GLY A 16 -12.71 19.58 5.61
CA GLY A 16 -12.44 20.99 5.85
C GLY A 16 -13.72 21.86 5.75
N ALA A 17 -14.56 21.61 4.76
CA ALA A 17 -15.85 22.28 4.59
C ALA A 17 -16.81 22.00 5.77
N ALA A 18 -16.85 20.75 6.25
CA ALA A 18 -17.66 20.39 7.42
C ALA A 18 -17.20 21.11 8.69
N PHE A 19 -15.89 21.18 8.93
CA PHE A 19 -15.33 21.95 10.04
C PHE A 19 -15.63 23.44 9.91
N LEU A 20 -15.44 24.01 8.72
CA LEU A 20 -15.74 25.43 8.49
C LEU A 20 -17.23 25.74 8.76
N GLY A 21 -18.15 24.91 8.25
CA GLY A 21 -19.58 25.05 8.51
C GLY A 21 -19.92 24.96 10.01
N TYR A 22 -19.30 24.03 10.72
CA TYR A 22 -19.46 23.89 12.17
C TYR A 22 -19.01 25.15 12.94
N TYR A 23 -17.84 25.70 12.61
CA TYR A 23 -17.35 26.92 13.23
C TYR A 23 -18.20 28.15 12.87
N LEU A 24 -18.61 28.29 11.62
CA LEU A 24 -19.43 29.42 11.17
C LEU A 24 -20.86 29.39 11.74
N SER A 25 -21.38 28.22 12.11
CA SER A 25 -22.73 28.08 12.73
C SER A 25 -22.82 28.66 14.14
N GLY A 26 -21.71 29.08 14.74
CA GLY A 26 -21.64 29.57 16.12
C GLY A 26 -21.90 28.50 17.20
N GLN A 27 -22.05 27.24 16.79
CA GLN A 27 -22.23 26.10 17.70
C GLN A 27 -20.91 25.57 18.28
N SER A 28 -19.78 26.15 17.88
CA SER A 28 -18.46 25.78 18.40
C SER A 28 -18.34 26.21 19.86
N LYS A 29 -18.78 25.34 20.78
CA LYS A 29 -18.19 25.32 22.11
C LYS A 29 -16.71 25.07 21.92
N GLU A 30 -15.84 25.76 22.70
CA GLU A 30 -14.39 25.48 22.65
C GLU A 30 -14.15 23.97 22.56
N VAL A 31 -13.75 23.51 21.40
CA VAL A 31 -13.27 22.14 21.24
C VAL A 31 -11.97 22.15 22.02
N THR A 32 -12.03 21.79 23.29
CA THR A 32 -10.85 21.43 24.06
C THR A 32 -10.28 20.24 23.33
N LEU A 33 -9.38 20.51 22.36
CA LEU A 33 -8.54 19.49 21.76
C LEU A 33 -7.84 18.84 22.96
N ASN A 34 -8.31 17.68 23.37
CA ASN A 34 -7.61 16.86 24.32
C ASN A 34 -6.21 16.69 23.74
N LYS A 35 -5.23 17.39 24.32
CA LYS A 35 -3.82 17.39 23.94
C LYS A 35 -3.12 16.04 24.18
N LYS A 36 -3.88 14.95 24.31
CA LYS A 36 -3.31 13.62 24.19
C LYS A 36 -2.92 13.46 22.73
N ASN A 37 -1.64 13.19 22.49
CA ASN A 37 -1.00 12.84 21.22
C ASN A 37 -1.68 11.63 20.56
N GLU A 38 -2.96 11.73 20.21
CA GLU A 38 -3.67 10.74 19.43
C GLU A 38 -3.30 10.99 17.98
N GLU A 39 -2.51 10.06 17.43
CA GLU A 39 -2.25 10.03 16.00
C GLU A 39 -3.59 9.92 15.26
N LEU A 40 -3.82 10.81 14.31
CA LEU A 40 -5.03 10.77 13.48
C LEU A 40 -5.08 9.43 12.74
N SER A 41 -6.11 8.64 13.03
CA SER A 41 -6.34 7.39 12.30
C SER A 41 -6.96 7.71 10.94
N PRO A 42 -6.40 7.22 9.83
CA PRO A 42 -7.01 7.35 8.51
C PRO A 42 -8.13 6.31 8.29
N TYR A 43 -8.28 5.32 9.17
CA TYR A 43 -9.18 4.17 9.01
C TYR A 43 -10.57 4.49 9.59
N ILE A 44 -11.33 5.34 8.89
CA ILE A 44 -12.65 5.82 9.33
C ILE A 44 -13.76 5.57 8.27
N GLY A 45 -13.42 4.92 7.17
CA GLY A 45 -14.36 4.59 6.10
C GLY A 45 -15.13 3.28 6.35
N TYR A 46 -15.69 2.72 5.28
CA TYR A 46 -16.47 1.48 5.32
C TYR A 46 -15.69 0.31 5.93
N GLU A 47 -16.32 -0.40 6.87
CA GLU A 47 -15.72 -1.55 7.56
C GLU A 47 -16.15 -2.86 6.92
N ILE A 48 -15.18 -3.73 6.60
CA ILE A 48 -15.43 -5.09 6.09
C ILE A 48 -15.99 -5.96 7.21
N SER A 49 -17.17 -6.53 6.98
CA SER A 49 -17.84 -7.44 7.91
C SER A 49 -17.70 -8.91 7.48
N ASN A 50 -17.26 -9.76 8.40
CA ASN A 50 -17.10 -11.20 8.13
C ASN A 50 -18.42 -11.88 7.74
N GLU A 51 -19.57 -11.42 8.26
CA GLU A 51 -20.90 -11.91 7.93
C GLU A 51 -21.27 -11.54 6.49
N VAL A 52 -20.94 -10.32 6.06
CA VAL A 52 -21.14 -9.87 4.69
C VAL A 52 -20.20 -10.62 3.74
N VAL A 53 -18.92 -10.79 4.10
CA VAL A 53 -17.93 -11.56 3.32
C VAL A 53 -18.47 -12.96 3.01
N GLN A 54 -18.99 -13.67 4.03
CA GLN A 54 -19.48 -15.03 3.84
C GLN A 54 -20.67 -15.09 2.86
N ARG A 55 -21.54 -14.08 2.87
CA ARG A 55 -22.65 -13.97 1.92
C ARG A 55 -22.19 -13.59 0.51
N ALA A 56 -21.28 -12.62 0.41
CA ALA A 56 -20.76 -12.11 -0.85
C ALA A 56 -19.97 -13.16 -1.64
N LEU A 57 -19.29 -14.09 -0.96
CA LEU A 57 -18.53 -15.16 -1.60
C LEU A 57 -19.39 -16.29 -2.18
N LYS A 58 -20.60 -16.52 -1.65
CA LYS A 58 -21.46 -17.65 -2.05
C LYS A 58 -21.73 -17.73 -3.56
N PRO A 59 -22.07 -16.63 -4.27
CA PRO A 59 -22.33 -16.66 -5.72
C PRO A 59 -21.12 -17.14 -6.54
N TYR A 60 -19.92 -16.99 -6.02
CA TYR A 60 -18.66 -17.32 -6.68
C TYR A 60 -18.10 -18.70 -6.32
N SER A 61 -18.89 -19.55 -5.65
CA SER A 61 -18.47 -20.89 -5.16
C SER A 61 -18.00 -21.84 -6.28
N SER A 62 -18.41 -21.62 -7.52
CA SER A 62 -17.93 -22.41 -8.67
C SER A 62 -16.47 -22.09 -9.05
N ILE A 63 -16.02 -20.83 -8.89
CA ILE A 63 -14.71 -20.34 -9.35
C ILE A 63 -13.77 -19.96 -8.21
N LEU A 64 -14.27 -19.74 -6.99
CA LEU A 64 -13.48 -19.41 -5.81
C LEU A 64 -13.57 -20.50 -4.75
N SER A 65 -12.48 -20.65 -4.01
CA SER A 65 -12.43 -21.38 -2.75
C SER A 65 -12.04 -20.43 -1.64
N TRP A 66 -12.57 -20.63 -0.43
CA TRP A 66 -12.22 -19.79 0.71
C TRP A 66 -12.27 -20.55 2.03
N LYS A 67 -11.48 -20.05 2.97
CA LYS A 67 -11.45 -20.56 4.33
C LYS A 67 -11.36 -19.39 5.31
N ARG A 68 -12.23 -19.36 6.31
CA ARG A 68 -12.12 -18.41 7.42
C ARG A 68 -11.00 -18.85 8.36
N SER A 69 -10.11 -17.93 8.70
CA SER A 69 -9.11 -18.16 9.73
C SER A 69 -9.80 -18.24 11.09
N LYS A 70 -9.48 -19.30 11.85
CA LYS A 70 -9.94 -19.43 13.24
C LYS A 70 -9.15 -18.53 14.20
N GLN A 71 -7.97 -18.11 13.78
CA GLN A 71 -7.07 -17.25 14.54
C GLN A 71 -6.59 -16.11 13.62
N PRO A 72 -7.21 -14.93 13.71
CA PRO A 72 -6.82 -13.78 12.87
C PRO A 72 -5.34 -13.39 12.98
N SER A 73 -4.70 -13.66 14.13
CA SER A 73 -3.26 -13.46 14.34
C SER A 73 -2.37 -14.32 13.44
N LEU A 74 -2.88 -15.45 12.91
CA LEU A 74 -2.12 -16.28 11.97
C LEU A 74 -2.18 -15.79 10.52
N LEU A 75 -3.10 -14.86 10.21
CA LEU A 75 -3.21 -14.30 8.86
C LEU A 75 -2.00 -13.46 8.47
N SER A 76 -1.41 -12.74 9.42
CA SER A 76 -0.21 -11.94 9.15
C SER A 76 0.96 -12.81 8.70
N GLY A 77 1.21 -13.92 9.40
CA GLY A 77 2.25 -14.88 9.04
C GLY A 77 2.01 -15.53 7.67
N LEU A 78 0.75 -15.85 7.35
CA LEU A 78 0.39 -16.36 6.03
C LEU A 78 0.67 -15.32 4.94
N VAL A 79 0.25 -14.05 5.14
CA VAL A 79 0.48 -12.96 4.19
C VAL A 79 1.98 -12.75 3.99
N ALA A 80 2.76 -12.71 5.06
CA ALA A 80 4.21 -12.58 4.99
C ALA A 80 4.87 -13.71 4.18
N LYS A 81 4.44 -14.96 4.43
CA LYS A 81 4.92 -16.12 3.67
C LYS A 81 4.57 -16.00 2.18
N LEU A 82 3.33 -15.67 1.85
CA LEU A 82 2.90 -15.48 0.46
C LEU A 82 3.71 -14.39 -0.26
N ILE A 83 3.96 -13.26 0.40
CA ILE A 83 4.80 -12.19 -0.13
C ILE A 83 6.23 -12.68 -0.38
N ALA A 84 6.82 -13.41 0.57
CA ALA A 84 8.16 -13.96 0.44
C ALA A 84 8.27 -15.01 -0.70
N GLU A 85 7.16 -15.71 -1.02
CA GLU A 85 7.03 -16.63 -2.15
C GLU A 85 6.66 -15.92 -3.48
N ASP A 86 6.83 -14.61 -3.56
CA ASP A 86 6.51 -13.78 -4.73
C ASP A 86 5.04 -13.81 -5.17
N LYS A 87 4.13 -14.14 -4.25
CA LYS A 87 2.69 -14.02 -4.49
C LYS A 87 2.22 -12.59 -4.32
N ILE A 88 1.26 -12.20 -5.13
CA ILE A 88 0.58 -10.91 -5.05
C ILE A 88 -0.67 -11.10 -4.20
N VAL A 89 -0.76 -10.36 -3.09
CA VAL A 89 -1.81 -10.51 -2.10
C VAL A 89 -2.70 -9.27 -2.08
N GLY A 90 -3.99 -9.44 -2.41
CA GLY A 90 -5.02 -8.42 -2.17
C GLY A 90 -5.43 -8.46 -0.70
N VAL A 91 -5.57 -7.30 -0.08
CA VAL A 91 -6.03 -7.15 1.32
C VAL A 91 -7.20 -6.17 1.36
N ALA A 92 -8.37 -6.65 1.80
CA ALA A 92 -9.53 -5.83 2.12
C ALA A 92 -10.05 -6.25 3.50
N ARG A 93 -9.72 -5.49 4.56
CA ARG A 93 -10.12 -5.79 5.93
C ARG A 93 -10.17 -4.54 6.82
N GLY A 94 -10.96 -4.62 7.92
CA GLY A 94 -11.19 -3.48 8.79
C GLY A 94 -11.80 -2.28 8.07
N SER A 95 -11.70 -1.11 8.68
CA SER A 95 -12.22 0.14 8.13
C SER A 95 -11.34 0.67 6.99
N MET A 96 -11.97 1.14 5.90
CA MET A 96 -11.28 1.72 4.75
C MET A 96 -10.55 3.00 5.13
N GLU A 97 -9.46 3.27 4.46
CA GLU A 97 -8.72 4.52 4.58
C GLU A 97 -9.53 5.69 4.02
N PHE A 98 -9.57 6.80 4.77
CA PHE A 98 -10.06 8.09 4.27
C PHE A 98 -8.91 8.86 3.62
N GLY A 99 -9.04 9.10 2.32
CA GLY A 99 -8.03 9.81 1.54
C GLY A 99 -7.64 9.10 0.25
N PRO A 100 -6.64 9.64 -0.50
CA PRO A 100 -6.32 9.18 -1.85
C PRO A 100 -5.40 7.94 -1.87
N ARG A 101 -4.97 7.44 -0.71
CA ARG A 101 -3.96 6.37 -0.62
C ARG A 101 -4.50 5.15 0.12
N ALA A 102 -4.18 3.97 -0.41
CA ALA A 102 -4.33 2.73 0.32
C ALA A 102 -3.17 2.58 1.30
N LEU A 103 -3.48 2.35 2.58
CA LEU A 103 -2.52 2.32 3.68
C LEU A 103 -2.50 0.97 4.40
N GLY A 104 -3.00 -0.10 3.75
CA GLY A 104 -2.95 -1.46 4.24
C GLY A 104 -4.30 -2.17 4.38
N ASN A 105 -5.41 -1.41 4.45
CA ASN A 105 -6.75 -1.99 4.61
C ASN A 105 -7.50 -2.18 3.29
N ARG A 106 -7.09 -1.50 2.22
CA ARG A 106 -7.56 -1.69 0.83
C ARG A 106 -6.35 -1.69 -0.10
N SER A 107 -5.47 -2.67 0.10
CA SER A 107 -4.13 -2.69 -0.49
C SER A 107 -3.86 -3.95 -1.30
N ILE A 108 -2.95 -3.84 -2.25
CA ILE A 108 -2.26 -4.96 -2.86
C ILE A 108 -0.84 -4.95 -2.31
N LEU A 109 -0.44 -6.05 -1.70
CA LEU A 109 0.88 -6.26 -1.12
C LEU A 109 1.69 -7.24 -1.97
N ALA A 110 2.99 -6.98 -2.13
CA ALA A 110 3.88 -7.84 -2.89
C ALA A 110 5.34 -7.71 -2.42
N ASN A 111 6.20 -8.60 -2.91
CA ASN A 111 7.62 -8.63 -2.57
C ASN A 111 8.37 -7.45 -3.19
N ALA A 112 8.91 -6.56 -2.35
CA ALA A 112 9.71 -5.42 -2.79
C ALA A 112 11.13 -5.81 -3.23
N LEU A 113 11.61 -6.99 -2.83
CA LEU A 113 12.96 -7.48 -3.15
C LEU A 113 13.02 -8.14 -4.54
N ASN A 114 11.86 -8.52 -5.10
CA ASN A 114 11.81 -9.13 -6.42
C ASN A 114 11.84 -8.05 -7.50
N LYS A 115 12.92 -7.99 -8.27
CA LYS A 115 13.14 -7.01 -9.35
C LYS A 115 12.04 -7.02 -10.43
N SER A 116 11.43 -8.18 -10.70
CA SER A 116 10.36 -8.32 -11.70
C SER A 116 8.98 -7.92 -11.17
N MET A 117 8.83 -7.70 -9.86
CA MET A 117 7.52 -7.49 -9.24
C MET A 117 6.86 -6.19 -9.72
N GLN A 118 7.64 -5.13 -9.92
CA GLN A 118 7.16 -3.88 -10.50
C GLN A 118 6.47 -4.10 -11.86
N THR A 119 7.14 -4.81 -12.76
CA THR A 119 6.60 -5.14 -14.08
C THR A 119 5.36 -6.03 -13.99
N ARG A 120 5.40 -7.07 -13.11
CA ARG A 120 4.25 -7.96 -12.91
C ARG A 120 3.01 -7.22 -12.43
N LEU A 121 3.15 -6.35 -11.42
CA LEU A 121 2.06 -5.55 -10.89
C LEU A 121 1.49 -4.57 -11.92
N ASN A 122 2.37 -3.88 -12.66
CA ASN A 122 1.92 -2.92 -13.67
C ASN A 122 1.19 -3.59 -14.82
N LEU A 123 1.71 -4.69 -15.37
CA LEU A 123 1.13 -5.35 -16.54
C LEU A 123 -0.07 -6.25 -16.20
N LYS A 124 -0.03 -7.00 -15.07
CA LYS A 124 -1.05 -8.02 -14.78
C LYS A 124 -2.20 -7.52 -13.90
N ILE A 125 -2.04 -6.37 -13.22
CA ILE A 125 -3.03 -5.85 -12.28
C ILE A 125 -3.40 -4.41 -12.59
N LYS A 126 -2.39 -3.54 -12.78
CA LYS A 126 -2.65 -2.13 -13.01
C LYS A 126 -2.91 -1.78 -14.48
N PHE A 127 -2.61 -2.68 -15.41
CA PHE A 127 -2.78 -2.47 -16.86
C PHE A 127 -2.23 -1.11 -17.31
N ARG A 128 -1.00 -0.81 -16.90
CA ARG A 128 -0.31 0.45 -17.17
C ARG A 128 1.17 0.23 -17.50
N GLU A 129 1.88 1.30 -17.80
CA GLU A 129 3.29 1.27 -18.19
C GLU A 129 4.16 0.61 -17.10
N SER A 130 5.06 -0.28 -17.53
CA SER A 130 5.87 -1.13 -16.63
C SER A 130 6.86 -0.36 -15.76
N PHE A 131 7.27 0.86 -16.18
CA PHE A 131 8.26 1.67 -15.49
C PHE A 131 7.71 2.42 -14.27
N ARG A 132 6.38 2.50 -14.08
CA ARG A 132 5.79 3.25 -12.95
C ARG A 132 6.14 2.57 -11.63
N PRO A 133 6.77 3.29 -10.68
CA PRO A 133 7.17 2.70 -9.41
C PRO A 133 6.00 2.51 -8.46
N PHE A 134 6.25 1.70 -7.44
CA PHE A 134 5.36 1.47 -6.33
C PHE A 134 5.93 2.04 -5.03
N ALA A 135 5.08 2.25 -4.05
CA ALA A 135 5.46 2.72 -2.74
C ALA A 135 5.81 1.53 -1.83
N PRO A 136 6.90 1.59 -1.06
CA PRO A 136 7.15 0.63 0.01
C PRO A 136 6.32 0.95 1.25
N ILE A 137 5.94 -0.12 1.96
CA ILE A 137 5.65 -0.08 3.39
C ILE A 137 6.84 -0.65 4.14
N ILE A 138 7.17 -0.06 5.28
CA ILE A 138 8.29 -0.46 6.11
C ILE A 138 7.95 -0.27 7.58
N MET A 139 8.52 -1.10 8.47
CA MET A 139 8.45 -0.86 9.91
C MET A 139 9.10 0.48 10.26
N GLU A 140 8.43 1.29 11.10
CA GLU A 140 8.88 2.64 11.46
C GLU A 140 10.32 2.64 11.99
N GLU A 141 10.64 1.72 12.89
CA GLU A 141 11.96 1.57 13.52
C GLU A 141 13.08 1.06 12.59
N ASP A 142 12.72 0.45 11.47
CA ASP A 142 13.68 -0.01 10.48
C ASP A 142 13.87 0.95 9.29
N CYS A 143 13.03 1.99 9.20
CA CYS A 143 13.04 2.93 8.08
C CYS A 143 14.42 3.58 7.85
N PRO A 144 15.14 4.04 8.88
CA PRO A 144 16.46 4.67 8.70
C PRO A 144 17.55 3.75 8.13
N LYS A 145 17.32 2.44 8.09
CA LYS A 145 18.28 1.49 7.48
C LYS A 145 18.20 1.45 5.95
N TYR A 146 17.06 1.87 5.39
CA TYR A 146 16.79 1.79 3.96
C TYR A 146 16.64 3.15 3.30
N PHE A 147 16.28 4.17 4.08
CA PHE A 147 15.96 5.50 3.59
C PHE A 147 16.61 6.57 4.46
N ASP A 148 17.02 7.68 3.84
CA ASP A 148 17.47 8.88 4.54
C ASP A 148 16.29 9.60 5.18
N PHE A 149 15.70 8.94 6.18
CA PHE A 149 14.53 9.42 6.88
C PHE A 149 14.43 8.79 8.28
N ASP A 150 14.47 9.64 9.29
CA ASP A 150 14.26 9.28 10.69
C ASP A 150 13.00 10.00 11.20
N GLY A 151 11.85 9.36 11.02
CA GLY A 151 10.56 9.95 11.38
C GLY A 151 9.37 9.09 10.99
N LYS A 152 8.17 9.69 11.04
CA LYS A 152 6.91 9.03 10.73
C LYS A 152 6.34 9.51 9.39
N SER A 153 6.01 8.58 8.52
CA SER A 153 5.30 8.82 7.27
C SER A 153 4.14 7.82 7.11
N PRO A 154 3.14 7.81 8.01
CA PRO A 154 2.09 6.79 8.00
C PRO A 154 1.11 6.92 6.83
N PHE A 155 1.07 8.08 6.15
CA PHE A 155 0.07 8.42 5.14
C PHE A 155 0.61 8.40 3.70
N MET A 156 1.83 7.90 3.48
CA MET A 156 2.44 7.80 2.15
C MET A 156 2.51 9.17 1.42
N LEU A 157 2.86 10.24 2.16
CA LEU A 157 2.90 11.62 1.65
C LEU A 157 4.32 12.10 1.33
N LEU A 158 5.35 11.47 1.92
CA LEU A 158 6.74 11.90 1.79
C LEU A 158 7.49 11.02 0.80
N ALA A 159 8.26 11.66 -0.08
CA ALA A 159 9.26 11.00 -0.92
C ALA A 159 10.64 11.30 -0.34
N VAL A 160 11.39 10.24 -0.08
CA VAL A 160 12.68 10.29 0.62
C VAL A 160 13.75 9.51 -0.16
N GLN A 161 15.01 9.85 0.05
CA GLN A 161 16.14 9.21 -0.60
C GLN A 161 16.31 7.77 -0.12
N ALA A 162 16.44 6.83 -1.06
CA ALA A 162 16.78 5.44 -0.74
C ALA A 162 18.32 5.29 -0.60
N HIS A 163 18.78 4.57 0.41
CA HIS A 163 20.21 4.29 0.60
C HIS A 163 20.76 3.38 -0.50
N GLY A 164 21.98 3.68 -0.96
CA GLY A 164 22.64 2.91 -2.02
C GLY A 164 22.17 3.22 -3.45
N TYR A 165 21.34 4.25 -3.63
CA TYR A 165 20.80 4.68 -4.92
C TYR A 165 21.26 6.13 -5.24
N ASN A 166 22.54 6.41 -5.14
CA ASN A 166 23.07 7.73 -5.51
C ASN A 166 23.21 7.79 -7.03
N VAL A 167 22.26 8.40 -7.71
CA VAL A 167 22.34 8.69 -9.14
C VAL A 167 22.94 10.08 -9.32
N GLU A 168 24.21 10.14 -9.65
CA GLU A 168 24.78 11.33 -10.32
C GLU A 168 24.30 11.31 -11.76
N VAL A 169 23.21 12.03 -12.04
CA VAL A 169 22.80 12.30 -13.43
C VAL A 169 23.82 13.25 -14.05
N LYS A 170 24.72 12.72 -14.87
CA LYS A 170 25.67 13.57 -15.63
C LYS A 170 24.88 14.37 -16.65
N GLU A 171 25.21 15.64 -16.88
CA GLU A 171 24.58 16.49 -17.88
C GLU A 171 24.56 15.86 -19.29
N GLN A 172 25.54 15.01 -19.59
CA GLN A 172 25.62 14.24 -20.84
C GLN A 172 24.44 13.25 -21.00
N ASP A 173 23.87 12.75 -19.92
CA ASP A 173 22.75 11.81 -19.95
C ASP A 173 21.43 12.52 -20.26
N LEU A 174 21.33 13.82 -19.94
CA LEU A 174 20.16 14.63 -20.29
C LEU A 174 20.03 14.93 -21.80
N SER A 175 21.16 15.00 -22.52
CA SER A 175 21.16 15.21 -23.96
C SER A 175 20.63 14.01 -24.76
N ALA A 176 20.63 12.82 -24.14
CA ALA A 176 20.13 11.59 -24.74
C ALA A 176 18.60 11.43 -24.67
N PHE A 177 17.90 12.24 -23.87
CA PHE A 177 16.44 12.18 -23.72
C PHE A 177 15.64 12.46 -25.01
N GLY A 178 16.27 12.96 -26.05
CA GLY A 178 15.66 13.15 -27.38
C GLY A 178 15.81 11.97 -28.35
N ASN A 179 16.56 10.94 -27.98
CA ASN A 179 16.77 9.77 -28.84
C ASN A 179 15.70 8.69 -28.61
N TYR A 180 14.98 8.30 -29.64
CA TYR A 180 13.94 7.25 -29.61
C TYR A 180 14.43 5.86 -29.11
N ASN A 181 15.75 5.63 -29.06
CA ASN A 181 16.37 4.40 -28.55
C ASN A 181 16.89 4.53 -27.10
N PHE A 182 16.63 5.65 -26.44
CA PHE A 182 17.05 5.85 -25.06
C PHE A 182 16.09 5.11 -24.12
N ASP A 183 16.57 4.04 -23.50
CA ASP A 183 15.88 3.36 -22.40
C ASP A 183 16.54 3.78 -21.07
N PRO A 184 15.97 4.76 -20.36
CA PRO A 184 16.54 5.23 -19.10
C PRO A 184 16.55 4.13 -18.03
N ILE A 185 15.71 3.11 -18.16
CA ILE A 185 15.64 2.00 -17.21
C ILE A 185 16.85 1.07 -17.40
N ARG A 186 17.25 0.77 -18.64
CA ARG A 186 18.41 -0.09 -18.92
C ARG A 186 19.75 0.52 -18.54
N GLN A 187 19.91 1.83 -18.65
CA GLN A 187 21.15 2.51 -18.27
C GLN A 187 21.33 2.61 -16.76
N LEU A 188 20.25 2.54 -15.96
CA LEU A 188 20.30 2.57 -14.50
C LEU A 188 20.42 1.18 -13.87
N ASP A 189 20.33 0.09 -14.65
CA ASP A 189 20.42 -1.29 -14.18
C ASP A 189 21.68 -1.61 -13.34
N PRO A 190 22.87 -1.07 -13.63
CA PRO A 190 24.07 -1.32 -12.83
C PRO A 190 24.04 -0.68 -11.43
N ILE A 191 23.14 0.29 -11.20
CA ILE A 191 23.11 1.11 -9.97
C ILE A 191 22.02 0.62 -9.01
N ARG A 192 21.20 -0.36 -9.42
CA ARG A 192 20.06 -0.83 -8.65
C ARG A 192 20.44 -1.74 -7.50
N GLY A 193 19.78 -1.54 -6.35
CA GLY A 193 19.98 -2.28 -5.11
C GLY A 193 18.92 -3.36 -4.86
N ALA A 194 18.79 -3.76 -3.59
CA ALA A 194 17.88 -4.84 -3.19
C ALA A 194 16.39 -4.49 -3.28
N ILE A 195 16.02 -3.18 -3.34
CA ILE A 195 14.62 -2.71 -3.28
C ILE A 195 14.19 -1.95 -4.54
N ASP A 196 14.70 -2.34 -5.69
CA ASP A 196 14.48 -1.67 -6.99
C ASP A 196 13.01 -1.46 -7.35
N SER A 197 12.14 -2.40 -6.97
CA SER A 197 10.71 -2.36 -7.28
C SER A 197 9.96 -1.18 -6.64
N VAL A 198 10.58 -0.50 -5.67
CA VAL A 198 9.97 0.59 -4.90
C VAL A 198 10.76 1.90 -4.94
N VAL A 199 11.83 1.96 -5.73
CA VAL A 199 12.67 3.15 -5.89
C VAL A 199 12.43 3.77 -7.26
N HIS A 200 12.23 5.08 -7.31
CA HIS A 200 12.10 5.86 -8.54
C HIS A 200 13.45 6.06 -9.24
N LEU A 201 13.43 6.47 -10.51
CA LEU A 201 14.63 6.76 -11.28
C LEU A 201 15.55 7.81 -10.64
N ASN A 202 14.98 8.75 -9.88
CA ASN A 202 15.70 9.78 -9.13
C ASN A 202 16.11 9.34 -7.72
N SER A 203 16.17 8.03 -7.46
CA SER A 203 16.54 7.43 -6.18
C SER A 203 15.61 7.74 -5.00
N LEU A 204 14.45 8.35 -5.25
CA LEU A 204 13.45 8.63 -4.23
C LEU A 204 12.45 7.46 -4.10
N SER A 205 11.91 7.30 -2.91
CA SER A 205 10.79 6.42 -2.61
C SER A 205 9.71 7.16 -1.85
N ARG A 206 8.45 6.97 -2.23
CA ARG A 206 7.31 7.48 -1.48
C ARG A 206 6.91 6.47 -0.41
N ILE A 207 7.46 6.61 0.78
CA ILE A 207 7.39 5.62 1.85
C ILE A 207 6.09 5.71 2.67
N GLN A 208 5.66 4.55 3.18
CA GLN A 208 4.73 4.44 4.29
C GLN A 208 5.44 3.78 5.46
N THR A 209 5.59 4.47 6.59
CA THR A 209 6.03 3.85 7.84
C THR A 209 4.84 3.27 8.60
N VAL A 210 5.03 2.10 9.21
CA VAL A 210 3.99 1.38 9.96
C VAL A 210 4.49 1.07 11.36
N SER A 211 3.70 1.44 12.35
CA SER A 211 3.89 1.08 13.76
C SER A 211 2.81 0.11 14.23
N LEU A 212 3.07 -0.59 15.32
CA LEU A 212 2.07 -1.47 15.96
C LEU A 212 0.78 -0.71 16.31
N LYS A 213 0.89 0.58 16.65
CA LYS A 213 -0.26 1.43 17.01
C LYS A 213 -1.08 1.83 15.79
N SER A 214 -0.41 2.17 14.67
CA SER A 214 -1.08 2.70 13.48
C SER A 214 -1.86 1.62 12.70
N ASN A 215 -1.25 0.44 12.50
CA ASN A 215 -1.90 -0.71 11.87
C ASN A 215 -1.30 -2.02 12.41
N PRO A 216 -1.88 -2.61 13.46
CA PRO A 216 -1.33 -3.82 14.10
C PRO A 216 -1.19 -5.01 13.16
N PHE A 217 -2.14 -5.21 12.24
CA PHE A 217 -2.09 -6.31 11.29
C PHE A 217 -0.93 -6.16 10.30
N LEU A 218 -0.82 -4.99 9.70
CA LEU A 218 0.22 -4.72 8.72
C LEU A 218 1.62 -4.73 9.36
N TYR A 219 1.73 -4.17 10.57
CA TYR A 219 2.96 -4.23 11.35
C TYR A 219 3.39 -5.69 11.60
N GLN A 220 2.46 -6.56 12.01
CA GLN A 220 2.78 -7.97 12.22
C GLN A 220 3.16 -8.70 10.93
N VAL A 221 2.54 -8.35 9.78
CA VAL A 221 2.98 -8.85 8.46
C VAL A 221 4.44 -8.51 8.21
N LEU A 222 4.86 -7.25 8.49
CA LEU A 222 6.24 -6.82 8.30
C LEU A 222 7.22 -7.51 9.28
N VAL A 223 6.81 -7.73 10.54
CA VAL A 223 7.60 -8.50 11.53
C VAL A 223 7.83 -9.92 11.02
N ASP A 224 6.78 -10.59 10.56
CA ASP A 224 6.88 -11.97 10.06
C ASP A 224 7.67 -12.03 8.75
N LEU A 225 7.52 -11.04 7.87
CA LEU A 225 8.29 -10.92 6.63
C LEU A 225 9.78 -10.72 6.91
N LYS A 226 10.12 -9.90 7.92
CA LYS A 226 11.51 -9.73 8.38
C LYS A 226 12.13 -11.03 8.86
N ARG A 227 11.36 -11.86 9.57
CA ARG A 227 11.84 -13.18 10.02
C ARG A 227 12.15 -14.12 8.86
N ILE A 228 11.37 -14.05 7.78
CA ILE A 228 11.51 -14.94 6.61
C ILE A 228 12.61 -14.45 5.66
N THR A 229 12.63 -13.15 5.37
CA THR A 229 13.47 -12.56 4.31
C THR A 229 14.68 -11.80 4.82
N GLY A 230 14.73 -11.45 6.10
CA GLY A 230 15.69 -10.50 6.67
C GLY A 230 15.30 -9.03 6.47
N HIS A 231 14.24 -8.73 5.74
CA HIS A 231 13.84 -7.37 5.33
C HIS A 231 12.41 -7.03 5.77
N PRO A 232 12.19 -5.94 6.54
CA PRO A 232 10.88 -5.56 7.08
C PRO A 232 10.11 -4.64 6.14
N LEU A 233 10.09 -4.91 4.85
CA LEU A 233 9.45 -4.05 3.86
C LEU A 233 8.75 -4.86 2.75
N ALA A 234 7.68 -4.28 2.21
CA ALA A 234 6.92 -4.83 1.09
C ALA A 234 6.44 -3.70 0.17
N ILE A 235 6.02 -4.03 -1.04
CA ILE A 235 5.25 -3.12 -1.91
C ILE A 235 3.87 -2.93 -1.29
N ASN A 236 3.39 -1.68 -1.26
CA ASN A 236 1.99 -1.34 -1.01
C ASN A 236 1.45 -0.50 -2.17
N THR A 237 0.39 -0.97 -2.81
CA THR A 237 -0.35 -0.20 -3.81
C THR A 237 -1.85 -0.34 -3.59
N SER A 238 -2.64 0.62 -4.11
CA SER A 238 -4.09 0.62 -3.99
C SER A 238 -4.72 -0.64 -4.55
N PHE A 239 -5.76 -1.16 -3.89
CA PHE A 239 -6.51 -2.29 -4.38
C PHE A 239 -7.57 -1.82 -5.40
N ASN A 240 -7.15 -1.73 -6.65
CA ASN A 240 -7.95 -1.36 -7.82
C ASN A 240 -7.21 -1.73 -9.10
N VAL A 241 -7.89 -1.69 -10.23
CA VAL A 241 -7.27 -1.65 -11.56
C VAL A 241 -7.15 -0.19 -12.04
N ASN A 242 -6.52 0.01 -13.20
CA ASN A 242 -6.39 1.34 -13.78
C ASN A 242 -7.77 1.95 -14.09
N ASN A 243 -7.91 3.26 -13.83
CA ASN A 243 -9.14 4.04 -14.04
C ASN A 243 -10.34 3.62 -13.18
N GLU A 244 -10.14 2.81 -12.15
CA GLU A 244 -11.18 2.49 -11.18
C GLU A 244 -10.83 3.09 -9.79
N PRO A 245 -11.83 3.41 -8.96
CA PRO A 245 -11.59 3.78 -7.57
C PRO A 245 -11.01 2.60 -6.78
N ILE A 246 -10.45 2.89 -5.60
CA ILE A 246 -10.05 1.86 -4.65
C ILE A 246 -11.29 1.08 -4.21
N VAL A 247 -11.20 -0.25 -4.17
CA VAL A 247 -12.30 -1.11 -3.69
C VAL A 247 -12.77 -0.65 -2.31
N CYS A 248 -14.07 -0.57 -2.11
CA CYS A 248 -14.66 -0.15 -0.84
C CYS A 248 -15.26 -1.35 -0.11
N THR A 249 -16.15 -2.07 -0.77
CA THR A 249 -16.96 -3.17 -0.22
C THR A 249 -16.34 -4.54 -0.49
N GLU A 250 -16.94 -5.57 0.09
CA GLU A 250 -16.64 -6.98 -0.15
C GLU A 250 -16.80 -7.34 -1.63
N ASP A 251 -17.89 -6.89 -2.25
CA ASP A 251 -18.20 -7.16 -3.66
C ASP A 251 -17.17 -6.51 -4.60
N ASP A 252 -16.75 -5.29 -4.32
CA ASP A 252 -15.70 -4.61 -5.09
C ASP A 252 -14.38 -5.40 -5.02
N ALA A 253 -14.00 -5.83 -3.81
CA ALA A 253 -12.78 -6.60 -3.60
C ALA A 253 -12.82 -7.95 -4.33
N ILE A 254 -13.97 -8.66 -4.30
CA ILE A 254 -14.14 -9.94 -4.99
C ILE A 254 -14.07 -9.75 -6.51
N LYS A 255 -14.77 -8.74 -7.06
CA LYS A 255 -14.77 -8.45 -8.50
C LYS A 255 -13.37 -8.10 -8.99
N CYS A 256 -12.67 -7.20 -8.29
CA CYS A 256 -11.30 -6.83 -8.63
C CYS A 256 -10.34 -8.03 -8.52
N PHE A 257 -10.51 -8.90 -7.51
CA PHE A 257 -9.71 -10.12 -7.38
C PHE A 257 -9.91 -11.07 -8.56
N ILE A 258 -11.16 -11.33 -8.97
CA ILE A 258 -11.48 -12.26 -10.06
C ILE A 258 -10.92 -11.74 -11.39
N SER A 259 -11.03 -10.44 -11.66
CA SER A 259 -10.64 -9.81 -12.92
C SER A 259 -9.13 -9.58 -13.09
N THR A 260 -8.33 -9.82 -12.06
CA THR A 260 -6.90 -9.50 -12.08
C THR A 260 -5.99 -10.71 -11.83
N GLY A 261 -4.70 -10.52 -12.01
CA GLY A 261 -3.66 -11.51 -11.69
C GLY A 261 -3.25 -11.57 -10.21
N ILE A 262 -4.10 -11.11 -9.27
CA ILE A 262 -3.86 -11.27 -7.82
C ILE A 262 -3.95 -12.76 -7.48
N ASP A 263 -2.95 -13.28 -6.75
CA ASP A 263 -2.83 -14.70 -6.44
C ASP A 263 -3.75 -15.13 -5.29
N VAL A 264 -3.83 -14.31 -4.23
CA VAL A 264 -4.62 -14.58 -3.02
C VAL A 264 -5.31 -13.30 -2.54
N LEU A 265 -6.56 -13.40 -2.09
CA LEU A 265 -7.28 -12.30 -1.45
C LEU A 265 -7.49 -12.61 0.04
N ILE A 266 -7.08 -11.68 0.88
CA ILE A 266 -7.47 -11.62 2.30
C ILE A 266 -8.67 -10.68 2.40
N LEU A 267 -9.85 -11.25 2.67
CA LEU A 267 -11.10 -10.50 2.77
C LEU A 267 -11.69 -10.67 4.18
N GLY A 268 -11.61 -9.64 4.99
CA GLY A 268 -11.85 -9.77 6.43
C GLY A 268 -10.92 -10.83 7.04
N ASP A 269 -11.49 -11.86 7.65
CA ASP A 269 -10.73 -13.00 8.18
C ASP A 269 -10.67 -14.19 7.22
N PHE A 270 -11.10 -14.03 5.96
CA PHE A 270 -11.12 -15.09 4.96
C PHE A 270 -9.90 -15.04 4.05
N VAL A 271 -9.34 -16.21 3.78
CA VAL A 271 -8.36 -16.44 2.72
C VAL A 271 -9.11 -16.98 1.51
N VAL A 272 -9.06 -16.24 0.41
CA VAL A 272 -9.80 -16.55 -0.83
C VAL A 272 -8.80 -16.83 -1.95
N GLN A 273 -9.05 -17.90 -2.69
CA GLN A 273 -8.23 -18.34 -3.83
C GLN A 273 -9.11 -18.67 -5.03
N LYS A 274 -8.58 -18.47 -6.23
CA LYS A 274 -9.18 -18.95 -7.47
C LYS A 274 -9.01 -20.46 -7.54
N LYS A 275 -10.07 -21.17 -7.95
CA LYS A 275 -9.98 -22.60 -8.26
C LYS A 275 -9.16 -22.76 -9.54
N LEU A 276 -8.27 -23.74 -9.55
CA LEU A 276 -7.61 -24.17 -10.80
C LEU A 276 -8.69 -24.75 -11.71
N THR A 277 -8.88 -24.16 -12.86
CA THR A 277 -9.70 -24.71 -13.96
C THR A 277 -8.92 -25.78 -14.69
#